data_0384f329761bf5de5b5fffb39884856e
#
_entry.id   0384f329761bf5de5b5fffb39884856e
#
_cell.length_a   1.000
_cell.length_b   1.000
_cell.length_c   1.000
_cell.angle_alpha   90.00
_cell.angle_beta   90.00
_cell.angle_gamma   90.00
#
_symmetry.space_group_name_H-M   'P 1'
#
loop_
_entity.id
_entity.type
_entity.pdbx_description
1 polymer ?
#
loop_
_entity_poly.entity_id
_entity_poly.type
_entity_poly.pdbx_seq_one_letter_code
_entity_poly.pdbx_strand_id
1 'polypeptide(L)'
;MREWPFNDKRVRYAFCYLYDREKMNREMYYNEYGMMNSLYSGSVYENKNNNPFKYNPEEALRLLKEAGYTSRNSDGWLVHETSNKVLSFEIVIQKTSAYMVTPVQQMLKEYGIDMQIKFIDYNTMIKNVNARNFNVCLLAYSGLVYPNPEGSLRSTLADQNDNNNVWGFKSPRVDELLDEYDICFDQQRRIEIIREIDGIFSDVHPIAFSIARNYSRMMWWDKFGYPEWMFSRYVGEYWDSLYYWWYDKEKDNTLKEAIEKGSSLPLKPIDMKYWPDYLSKNS
;
A
#
# COMPACT_ATOMS: atom_id res chain seq x y z
N MET A 1 -11.39 10.32 -6.35
CA MET A 1 -11.24 11.76 -6.08
C MET A 1 -12.27 12.63 -6.80
N ARG A 2 -13.02 12.09 -7.75
CA ARG A 2 -13.97 12.88 -8.56
C ARG A 2 -15.32 13.04 -7.89
N GLU A 3 -15.67 12.14 -6.99
CA GLU A 3 -16.99 12.06 -6.40
C GLU A 3 -16.97 12.38 -4.91
N TRP A 4 -18.11 12.90 -4.47
CA TRP A 4 -18.40 13.11 -3.07
C TRP A 4 -18.31 11.79 -2.29
N PRO A 5 -17.78 11.77 -1.05
CA PRO A 5 -17.24 12.91 -0.30
C PRO A 5 -15.74 13.17 -0.56
N PHE A 6 -15.05 12.32 -1.32
CA PHE A 6 -13.60 12.34 -1.49
C PHE A 6 -13.08 13.33 -2.56
N ASN A 7 -13.95 14.08 -3.21
CA ASN A 7 -13.55 15.24 -4.03
C ASN A 7 -12.98 16.38 -3.17
N ASP A 8 -13.35 16.47 -1.88
CA ASP A 8 -12.75 17.42 -0.93
C ASP A 8 -11.47 16.84 -0.29
N LYS A 9 -10.34 17.55 -0.44
CA LYS A 9 -9.05 17.16 0.13
C LYS A 9 -9.11 17.07 1.66
N ARG A 10 -9.87 17.95 2.32
CA ARG A 10 -10.02 17.95 3.78
C ARG A 10 -10.65 16.66 4.29
N VAL A 11 -11.63 16.12 3.56
CA VAL A 11 -12.25 14.83 3.88
C VAL A 11 -11.25 13.68 3.74
N ARG A 12 -10.43 13.68 2.66
CA ARG A 12 -9.39 12.65 2.48
C ARG A 12 -8.36 12.69 3.62
N TYR A 13 -7.94 13.89 4.02
CA TYR A 13 -6.99 14.07 5.11
C TYR A 13 -7.59 13.64 6.46
N ALA A 14 -8.85 14.03 6.72
CA ALA A 14 -9.55 13.61 7.94
C ALA A 14 -9.65 12.09 8.05
N PHE A 15 -9.96 11.40 6.95
CA PHE A 15 -9.95 9.94 6.89
C PHE A 15 -8.58 9.37 7.27
N CYS A 16 -7.48 9.95 6.76
CA CYS A 16 -6.14 9.49 7.07
C CYS A 16 -5.74 9.73 8.53
N TYR A 17 -6.17 10.84 9.13
CA TYR A 17 -5.96 11.10 10.56
C TYR A 17 -6.80 10.20 11.48
N LEU A 18 -7.95 9.70 11.02
CA LEU A 18 -8.78 8.74 11.77
C LEU A 18 -8.34 7.29 11.59
N TYR A 19 -7.53 7.00 10.59
CA TYR A 19 -7.03 5.66 10.32
C TYR A 19 -5.85 5.34 11.24
N ASP A 20 -6.11 4.76 12.42
CA ASP A 20 -5.09 4.39 13.40
C ASP A 20 -4.31 3.14 12.99
N ARG A 21 -3.38 3.33 12.07
CA ARG A 21 -2.50 2.27 11.54
C ARG A 21 -1.57 1.70 12.61
N GLU A 22 -1.12 2.53 13.55
CA GLU A 22 -0.21 2.10 14.62
C GLU A 22 -0.94 1.16 15.57
N LYS A 23 -2.20 1.47 15.94
CA LYS A 23 -3.05 0.58 16.73
C LYS A 23 -3.27 -0.75 16.02
N MET A 24 -3.65 -0.70 14.74
CA MET A 24 -3.84 -1.93 13.96
C MET A 24 -2.57 -2.77 13.86
N ASN A 25 -1.40 -2.14 13.64
CA ASN A 25 -0.13 -2.84 13.59
C ASN A 25 0.19 -3.53 14.93
N ARG A 26 -0.03 -2.83 16.03
CA ARG A 26 0.22 -3.38 17.38
C ARG A 26 -0.74 -4.51 17.72
N GLU A 27 -2.03 -4.35 17.48
CA GLU A 27 -3.07 -5.26 17.96
C GLU A 27 -3.32 -6.46 17.04
N MET A 28 -3.12 -6.28 15.73
CA MET A 28 -3.40 -7.32 14.73
C MET A 28 -2.14 -7.96 14.14
N TYR A 29 -1.03 -7.22 14.11
CA TYR A 29 0.18 -7.64 13.39
C TYR A 29 1.44 -7.63 14.27
N TYR A 30 1.31 -7.51 15.59
CA TYR A 30 2.41 -7.62 16.55
C TYR A 30 3.59 -6.67 16.28
N ASN A 31 3.32 -5.50 15.69
CA ASN A 31 4.30 -4.51 15.24
C ASN A 31 5.28 -5.03 14.16
N GLU A 32 4.90 -6.07 13.42
CA GLU A 32 5.78 -6.64 12.38
C GLU A 32 5.78 -5.84 11.06
N TYR A 33 4.89 -4.86 10.91
CA TYR A 33 4.76 -4.10 9.66
C TYR A 33 5.36 -2.70 9.78
N GLY A 34 5.88 -2.18 8.67
CA GLY A 34 6.27 -0.77 8.52
C GLY A 34 5.09 0.11 8.15
N MET A 35 5.12 1.39 8.56
CA MET A 35 4.15 2.40 8.14
C MET A 35 4.52 2.93 6.76
N MET A 36 3.56 2.93 5.84
CA MET A 36 3.74 3.55 4.52
C MET A 36 3.32 5.01 4.56
N ASN A 37 4.12 5.89 3.95
CA ASN A 37 3.79 7.31 3.78
C ASN A 37 4.04 7.79 2.33
N SER A 38 4.28 6.84 1.43
CA SER A 38 4.68 7.08 0.06
C SER A 38 4.36 5.86 -0.80
N LEU A 39 4.19 6.06 -2.10
CA LEU A 39 4.20 4.97 -3.08
C LEU A 39 5.55 4.23 -3.10
N TYR A 40 6.61 4.91 -2.66
CA TYR A 40 7.99 4.42 -2.71
C TYR A 40 8.57 4.16 -1.32
N SER A 41 7.71 3.96 -0.31
CA SER A 41 8.11 3.76 1.09
C SER A 41 9.22 2.72 1.24
N GLY A 42 10.26 3.09 1.99
CA GLY A 42 11.42 2.24 2.25
C GLY A 42 12.47 2.22 1.13
N SER A 43 12.25 2.91 0.02
CA SER A 43 13.20 3.02 -1.09
C SER A 43 13.96 4.36 -1.09
N VAL A 44 14.99 4.46 -1.95
CA VAL A 44 15.71 5.72 -2.18
C VAL A 44 14.84 6.80 -2.84
N TYR A 45 13.73 6.41 -3.42
CA TYR A 45 12.78 7.29 -4.13
C TYR A 45 11.72 7.90 -3.20
N GLU A 46 11.63 7.45 -1.96
CA GLU A 46 10.67 8.00 -0.99
C GLU A 46 10.95 9.46 -0.68
N ASN A 47 9.92 10.31 -0.75
CA ASN A 47 9.99 11.66 -0.21
C ASN A 47 9.76 11.63 1.29
N LYS A 48 10.81 11.80 2.07
CA LYS A 48 10.77 11.79 3.54
C LYS A 48 10.00 12.95 4.17
N ASN A 49 9.64 13.97 3.38
CA ASN A 49 8.86 15.11 3.84
C ASN A 49 7.34 14.91 3.71
N ASN A 50 6.89 13.77 3.17
CA ASN A 50 5.48 13.46 3.11
C ASN A 50 4.85 13.41 4.51
N ASN A 51 3.62 13.91 4.62
CA ASN A 51 2.89 13.86 5.91
C ASN A 51 2.65 12.40 6.32
N PRO A 52 3.13 11.98 7.51
CA PRO A 52 2.94 10.61 7.96
C PRO A 52 1.51 10.30 8.45
N PHE A 53 0.61 11.28 8.55
CA PHE A 53 -0.75 11.13 9.04
C PHE A 53 -0.85 10.24 10.28
N LYS A 54 -0.19 10.63 11.35
CA LYS A 54 -0.36 9.98 12.65
C LYS A 54 -1.81 10.17 13.14
N TYR A 55 -2.33 9.17 13.81
CA TYR A 55 -3.67 9.22 14.37
C TYR A 55 -3.90 10.49 15.19
N ASN A 56 -4.88 11.32 14.75
CA ASN A 56 -5.20 12.59 15.34
C ASN A 56 -6.68 12.95 15.10
N PRO A 57 -7.59 12.43 15.95
CA PRO A 57 -9.02 12.68 15.81
C PRO A 57 -9.42 14.17 15.90
N GLU A 58 -8.71 14.95 16.70
CA GLU A 58 -9.00 16.37 16.84
C GLU A 58 -8.81 17.12 15.52
N GLU A 59 -7.68 16.89 14.85
CA GLU A 59 -7.40 17.46 13.55
C GLU A 59 -8.35 16.94 12.48
N ALA A 60 -8.70 15.66 12.51
CA ALA A 60 -9.68 15.08 11.60
C ALA A 60 -11.05 15.74 11.73
N LEU A 61 -11.56 15.91 12.95
CA LEU A 61 -12.85 16.54 13.21
C LEU A 61 -12.82 18.03 12.85
N ARG A 62 -11.71 18.73 13.07
CA ARG A 62 -11.50 20.11 12.62
C ARG A 62 -11.66 20.22 11.10
N LEU A 63 -10.97 19.35 10.35
CA LEU A 63 -11.02 19.32 8.88
C LEU A 63 -12.43 18.97 8.36
N LEU A 64 -13.11 18.00 8.99
CA LEU A 64 -14.49 17.66 8.63
C LEU A 64 -15.44 18.81 8.88
N LYS A 65 -15.29 19.53 9.99
CA LYS A 65 -16.08 20.74 10.29
C LYS A 65 -15.86 21.83 9.24
N GLU A 66 -14.61 22.09 8.86
CA GLU A 66 -14.27 23.03 7.79
C GLU A 66 -14.80 22.59 6.43
N ALA A 67 -14.95 21.28 6.19
CA ALA A 67 -15.56 20.73 5.00
C ALA A 67 -17.10 20.75 5.04
N GLY A 68 -17.72 21.33 6.10
CA GLY A 68 -19.15 21.51 6.22
C GLY A 68 -19.89 20.40 6.99
N TYR A 69 -19.18 19.46 7.63
CA TYR A 69 -19.79 18.41 8.45
C TYR A 69 -19.89 18.88 9.91
N THR A 70 -20.92 19.68 10.21
CA THR A 70 -21.04 20.43 11.47
C THR A 70 -22.05 19.84 12.46
N SER A 71 -22.91 18.92 12.04
CA SER A 71 -23.95 18.30 12.84
C SER A 71 -24.02 16.80 12.66
N ARG A 72 -24.79 16.12 13.51
CA ARG A 72 -25.10 14.69 13.40
C ARG A 72 -26.60 14.49 13.26
N ASN A 73 -27.01 13.47 12.52
CA ASN A 73 -28.41 13.04 12.46
C ASN A 73 -28.81 12.19 13.69
N SER A 74 -30.07 11.72 13.73
CA SER A 74 -30.60 10.86 14.81
C SER A 74 -29.80 9.56 15.02
N ASP A 75 -29.15 9.05 13.98
CA ASP A 75 -28.37 7.81 14.02
C ASP A 75 -26.90 8.05 14.41
N GLY A 76 -26.52 9.31 14.65
CA GLY A 76 -25.18 9.73 15.06
C GLY A 76 -24.21 9.98 13.92
N TRP A 77 -24.65 9.91 12.66
CA TRP A 77 -23.81 10.14 11.49
C TRP A 77 -23.60 11.62 11.20
N LEU A 78 -22.40 12.01 10.82
CA LEU A 78 -22.08 13.38 10.40
C LEU A 78 -22.87 13.77 9.15
N VAL A 79 -23.42 14.99 9.15
CA VAL A 79 -24.24 15.55 8.07
C VAL A 79 -23.62 16.85 7.58
N HIS A 80 -23.57 16.99 6.25
CA HIS A 80 -23.08 18.20 5.61
C HIS A 80 -24.14 19.32 5.67
N GLU A 81 -23.77 20.47 6.19
CA GLU A 81 -24.66 21.57 6.53
C GLU A 81 -25.51 22.11 5.35
N THR A 82 -24.94 22.17 4.14
CA THR A 82 -25.63 22.73 2.97
C THR A 82 -26.40 21.68 2.18
N SER A 83 -25.80 20.48 1.98
CA SER A 83 -26.42 19.43 1.16
C SER A 83 -27.31 18.46 1.93
N ASN A 84 -27.27 18.53 3.25
CA ASN A 84 -27.94 17.61 4.17
C ASN A 84 -27.61 16.12 3.94
N LYS A 85 -26.46 15.84 3.31
CA LYS A 85 -26.00 14.49 3.03
C LYS A 85 -25.20 13.94 4.21
N VAL A 86 -25.47 12.70 4.58
CA VAL A 86 -24.68 11.94 5.57
C VAL A 86 -23.29 11.68 5.01
N LEU A 87 -22.23 11.83 5.82
CA LEU A 87 -20.88 11.41 5.44
C LEU A 87 -20.83 9.89 5.39
N SER A 88 -21.19 9.35 4.23
CA SER A 88 -21.28 7.93 3.94
C SER A 88 -20.56 7.60 2.66
N PHE A 89 -19.94 6.41 2.59
CA PHE A 89 -19.31 5.89 1.37
C PHE A 89 -19.19 4.37 1.43
N GLU A 90 -19.03 3.77 0.25
CA GLU A 90 -18.84 2.33 0.10
C GLU A 90 -17.37 2.00 -0.16
N ILE A 91 -16.83 1.00 0.55
CA ILE A 91 -15.57 0.36 0.21
C ILE A 91 -15.83 -1.01 -0.42
N VAL A 92 -15.28 -1.23 -1.62
CA VAL A 92 -15.35 -2.52 -2.30
C VAL A 92 -14.12 -3.36 -2.00
N ILE A 93 -14.35 -4.59 -1.52
CA ILE A 93 -13.28 -5.51 -1.12
C ILE A 93 -13.63 -6.97 -1.46
N GLN A 94 -12.61 -7.83 -1.47
CA GLN A 94 -12.82 -9.27 -1.41
C GLN A 94 -13.16 -9.71 0.02
N LYS A 95 -13.97 -10.73 0.18
CA LYS A 95 -14.37 -11.25 1.50
C LYS A 95 -13.17 -11.64 2.37
N THR A 96 -12.10 -12.14 1.75
CA THR A 96 -10.85 -12.50 2.43
C THR A 96 -10.13 -11.32 3.08
N SER A 97 -10.42 -10.09 2.66
CA SER A 97 -9.84 -8.85 3.19
C SER A 97 -10.68 -8.19 4.28
N ALA A 98 -11.83 -8.77 4.64
CA ALA A 98 -12.74 -8.20 5.63
C ALA A 98 -12.06 -7.93 6.98
N TYR A 99 -11.18 -8.81 7.43
CA TYR A 99 -10.46 -8.67 8.70
C TYR A 99 -9.60 -7.39 8.77
N MET A 100 -9.12 -6.88 7.62
CA MET A 100 -8.35 -5.64 7.56
C MET A 100 -9.25 -4.39 7.62
N VAL A 101 -10.45 -4.48 7.07
CA VAL A 101 -11.31 -3.31 6.82
C VAL A 101 -12.35 -3.12 7.93
N THR A 102 -12.84 -4.22 8.54
CA THR A 102 -13.82 -4.13 9.64
C THR A 102 -13.33 -3.29 10.83
N PRO A 103 -12.08 -3.38 11.31
CA PRO A 103 -11.58 -2.49 12.34
C PRO A 103 -11.62 -1.01 11.95
N VAL A 104 -11.30 -0.69 10.69
CA VAL A 104 -11.36 0.69 10.18
C VAL A 104 -12.80 1.19 10.16
N GLN A 105 -13.75 0.35 9.76
CA GLN A 105 -15.18 0.69 9.82
C GLN A 105 -15.62 1.06 11.25
N GLN A 106 -15.18 0.29 12.25
CA GLN A 106 -15.51 0.59 13.64
C GLN A 106 -14.88 1.91 14.12
N MET A 107 -13.60 2.14 13.79
CA MET A 107 -12.93 3.41 14.08
C MET A 107 -13.69 4.60 13.51
N LEU A 108 -14.08 4.54 12.24
CA LEU A 108 -14.79 5.64 11.57
C LEU A 108 -16.19 5.87 12.15
N LYS A 109 -16.88 4.78 12.55
CA LYS A 109 -18.21 4.85 13.17
C LYS A 109 -18.19 5.65 14.47
N GLU A 110 -17.15 5.54 15.30
CA GLU A 110 -17.00 6.31 16.53
C GLU A 110 -17.04 7.81 16.27
N TYR A 111 -16.56 8.23 15.11
CA TYR A 111 -16.53 9.63 14.67
C TYR A 111 -17.75 10.06 13.83
N GLY A 112 -18.71 9.15 13.63
CA GLY A 112 -19.94 9.44 12.89
C GLY A 112 -19.80 9.37 11.38
N ILE A 113 -18.85 8.56 10.89
CA ILE A 113 -18.65 8.30 9.46
C ILE A 113 -19.21 6.92 9.12
N ASP A 114 -20.15 6.88 8.18
CA ASP A 114 -20.80 5.65 7.73
C ASP A 114 -20.02 5.01 6.57
N MET A 115 -19.10 4.11 6.90
CA MET A 115 -18.40 3.30 5.92
C MET A 115 -19.12 1.97 5.70
N GLN A 116 -19.61 1.74 4.49
CA GLN A 116 -20.28 0.50 4.11
C GLN A 116 -19.31 -0.44 3.41
N ILE A 117 -19.30 -1.73 3.78
CA ILE A 117 -18.43 -2.73 3.18
C ILE A 117 -19.22 -3.55 2.18
N LYS A 118 -18.78 -3.54 0.92
CA LYS A 118 -19.35 -4.35 -0.15
C LYS A 118 -18.39 -5.42 -0.61
N PHE A 119 -18.83 -6.67 -0.53
CA PHE A 119 -18.04 -7.80 -0.98
C PHE A 119 -18.29 -8.08 -2.47
N ILE A 120 -17.20 -8.12 -3.22
CA ILE A 120 -17.21 -8.48 -4.65
C ILE A 120 -16.08 -9.46 -4.94
N ASP A 121 -16.16 -10.19 -6.05
CA ASP A 121 -15.08 -11.03 -6.53
C ASP A 121 -13.94 -10.19 -7.14
N TYR A 122 -12.76 -10.80 -7.27
CA TYR A 122 -11.56 -10.10 -7.74
C TYR A 122 -11.71 -9.52 -9.14
N ASN A 123 -12.29 -10.29 -10.07
CA ASN A 123 -12.41 -9.84 -11.46
C ASN A 123 -13.36 -8.64 -11.59
N THR A 124 -14.48 -8.66 -10.86
CA THR A 124 -15.41 -7.54 -10.77
C THR A 124 -14.74 -6.34 -10.11
N MET A 125 -13.94 -6.54 -9.05
CA MET A 125 -13.18 -5.47 -8.40
C MET A 125 -12.23 -4.78 -9.40
N ILE A 126 -11.44 -5.56 -10.14
CA ILE A 126 -10.50 -5.00 -11.13
C ILE A 126 -11.23 -4.25 -12.24
N LYS A 127 -12.36 -4.78 -12.75
CA LYS A 127 -13.18 -4.05 -13.74
C LYS A 127 -13.68 -2.71 -13.20
N ASN A 128 -14.16 -2.68 -11.95
CA ASN A 128 -14.61 -1.44 -11.31
C ASN A 128 -13.45 -0.45 -11.12
N VAL A 129 -12.28 -0.93 -10.69
CA VAL A 129 -11.09 -0.10 -10.51
C VAL A 129 -10.65 0.51 -11.84
N ASN A 130 -10.57 -0.29 -12.90
CA ASN A 130 -10.16 0.16 -14.23
C ASN A 130 -11.18 1.16 -14.86
N ALA A 131 -12.45 0.99 -14.55
CA ALA A 131 -13.51 1.91 -14.93
C ALA A 131 -13.66 3.10 -13.96
N ARG A 132 -12.90 3.13 -12.84
CA ARG A 132 -13.03 4.09 -11.72
C ARG A 132 -14.45 4.14 -11.12
N ASN A 133 -15.17 3.02 -11.15
CA ASN A 133 -16.51 2.86 -10.61
C ASN A 133 -16.46 2.36 -9.16
N PHE A 134 -15.95 3.19 -8.25
CA PHE A 134 -15.87 2.93 -6.82
C PHE A 134 -15.71 4.24 -6.03
N ASN A 135 -16.15 4.27 -4.77
CA ASN A 135 -15.80 5.36 -3.85
C ASN A 135 -14.42 5.09 -3.25
N VAL A 136 -14.25 3.92 -2.63
CA VAL A 136 -12.99 3.45 -2.03
C VAL A 136 -12.78 1.98 -2.38
N CYS A 137 -11.54 1.59 -2.62
CA CYS A 137 -11.16 0.20 -2.78
C CYS A 137 -9.86 -0.10 -2.03
N LEU A 138 -9.70 -1.34 -1.59
CA LEU A 138 -8.46 -1.82 -1.00
C LEU A 138 -7.61 -2.46 -2.09
N LEU A 139 -6.42 -1.90 -2.34
CA LEU A 139 -5.47 -2.41 -3.31
C LEU A 139 -4.12 -2.68 -2.66
N ALA A 140 -3.46 -3.75 -3.10
CA ALA A 140 -2.05 -3.97 -2.84
C ALA A 140 -1.22 -3.33 -3.97
N TYR A 141 -0.12 -2.70 -3.60
CA TYR A 141 0.83 -2.11 -4.53
C TYR A 141 2.19 -2.77 -4.37
N SER A 142 2.83 -3.09 -5.48
CA SER A 142 4.22 -3.51 -5.52
C SER A 142 5.03 -2.50 -6.33
N GLY A 143 6.25 -2.19 -5.86
CA GLY A 143 7.14 -1.27 -6.54
C GLY A 143 8.07 -1.98 -7.53
N LEU A 144 8.61 -1.21 -8.47
CA LEU A 144 9.72 -1.61 -9.32
C LEU A 144 11.03 -1.07 -8.74
N VAL A 145 12.14 -1.75 -9.02
CA VAL A 145 13.50 -1.30 -8.66
C VAL A 145 13.79 0.08 -9.23
N TYR A 146 13.39 0.27 -10.48
CA TYR A 146 13.41 1.55 -11.17
C TYR A 146 11.97 1.96 -11.42
N PRO A 147 11.43 2.93 -10.68
CA PRO A 147 10.06 3.37 -10.84
C PRO A 147 9.77 3.83 -12.27
N ASN A 148 8.60 3.47 -12.75
CA ASN A 148 8.03 4.02 -13.98
C ASN A 148 6.62 4.52 -13.69
N PRO A 149 6.47 5.77 -13.23
CA PRO A 149 5.17 6.32 -12.87
C PRO A 149 4.29 6.76 -14.04
N GLU A 150 4.81 6.78 -15.27
CA GLU A 150 4.12 7.21 -16.48
C GLU A 150 2.70 6.63 -16.59
N GLY A 151 2.59 5.31 -16.56
CA GLY A 151 1.30 4.62 -16.71
C GLY A 151 0.29 4.87 -15.60
N SER A 152 0.74 5.38 -14.44
CA SER A 152 -0.10 5.59 -13.27
C SER A 152 -0.42 7.05 -12.99
N LEU A 153 0.41 7.99 -13.43
CA LEU A 153 0.32 9.39 -13.03
C LEU A 153 0.18 10.39 -14.18
N ARG A 154 0.34 9.97 -15.44
CA ARG A 154 0.16 10.86 -16.60
C ARG A 154 -1.27 11.38 -16.64
N SER A 155 -1.43 12.72 -16.73
CA SER A 155 -2.73 13.38 -16.67
C SER A 155 -3.68 12.96 -17.80
N THR A 156 -3.17 12.68 -19.00
CA THR A 156 -3.99 12.25 -20.15
C THR A 156 -4.68 10.92 -19.92
N LEU A 157 -4.14 10.06 -19.05
CA LEU A 157 -4.72 8.76 -18.69
C LEU A 157 -5.89 8.89 -17.70
N ALA A 158 -5.98 10.00 -17.00
CA ALA A 158 -6.99 10.21 -15.97
C ALA A 158 -8.43 10.14 -16.46
N ASP A 159 -8.69 10.49 -17.72
CA ASP A 159 -10.03 10.46 -18.34
C ASP A 159 -10.28 9.23 -19.22
N GLN A 160 -9.31 8.33 -19.32
CA GLN A 160 -9.39 7.10 -20.10
C GLN A 160 -9.58 5.91 -19.14
N ASN A 161 -10.41 4.94 -19.52
CA ASN A 161 -10.57 3.67 -18.78
C ASN A 161 -9.43 2.70 -19.12
N ASP A 162 -9.36 1.62 -18.36
CA ASP A 162 -8.45 0.49 -18.58
C ASP A 162 -6.96 0.88 -18.58
N ASN A 163 -6.56 1.72 -17.62
CA ASN A 163 -5.17 2.08 -17.37
C ASN A 163 -4.85 2.15 -15.87
N ASN A 164 -3.58 2.35 -15.52
CA ASN A 164 -3.12 2.33 -14.14
C ASN A 164 -3.32 3.66 -13.38
N ASN A 165 -3.78 4.75 -14.03
CA ASN A 165 -4.17 5.97 -13.34
C ASN A 165 -5.56 5.81 -12.72
N VAL A 166 -5.71 4.83 -11.83
CA VAL A 166 -6.98 4.46 -11.19
C VAL A 166 -7.55 5.55 -10.29
N TRP A 167 -6.72 6.48 -9.87
CA TRP A 167 -7.11 7.61 -9.02
C TRP A 167 -7.74 8.78 -9.80
N GLY A 168 -7.60 8.79 -11.13
CA GLY A 168 -7.94 9.94 -11.95
C GLY A 168 -7.08 11.17 -11.62
N PHE A 169 -5.81 10.93 -11.24
CA PHE A 169 -4.86 11.96 -10.87
C PHE A 169 -4.46 12.82 -12.09
N LYS A 170 -4.34 14.12 -11.86
CA LYS A 170 -3.87 15.08 -12.87
C LYS A 170 -2.97 16.11 -12.21
N SER A 171 -1.83 16.38 -12.81
CA SER A 171 -0.93 17.45 -12.41
C SER A 171 -0.03 17.84 -13.58
N PRO A 172 -0.14 19.08 -14.11
CA PRO A 172 0.77 19.55 -15.17
C PRO A 172 2.24 19.44 -14.76
N ARG A 173 2.55 19.74 -13.49
CA ARG A 173 3.93 19.63 -12.99
C ARG A 173 4.44 18.19 -12.99
N VAL A 174 3.60 17.22 -12.66
CA VAL A 174 3.96 15.81 -12.76
C VAL A 174 4.15 15.39 -14.21
N ASP A 175 3.34 15.87 -15.14
CA ASP A 175 3.53 15.59 -16.56
C ASP A 175 4.89 16.09 -17.08
N GLU A 176 5.30 17.31 -16.70
CA GLU A 176 6.65 17.84 -17.00
C GLU A 176 7.77 16.97 -16.42
N LEU A 177 7.60 16.53 -15.17
CA LEU A 177 8.59 15.68 -14.49
C LEU A 177 8.68 14.28 -15.13
N LEU A 178 7.57 13.74 -15.63
CA LEU A 178 7.56 12.48 -16.36
C LEU A 178 8.31 12.61 -17.69
N ASP A 179 8.10 13.71 -18.44
CA ASP A 179 8.83 13.98 -19.68
C ASP A 179 10.34 14.10 -19.43
N GLU A 180 10.74 14.78 -18.33
CA GLU A 180 12.14 14.87 -17.94
C GLU A 180 12.69 13.49 -17.53
N TYR A 181 11.92 12.69 -16.77
CA TYR A 181 12.32 11.37 -16.29
C TYR A 181 12.61 10.40 -17.44
N ASP A 182 11.84 10.45 -18.52
CA ASP A 182 11.96 9.54 -19.65
C ASP A 182 13.30 9.70 -20.40
N ILE A 183 13.85 10.91 -20.43
CA ILE A 183 15.12 11.22 -21.10
C ILE A 183 16.30 11.37 -20.15
N CYS A 184 16.08 11.29 -18.85
CA CYS A 184 17.12 11.44 -17.83
C CYS A 184 17.83 10.12 -17.56
N PHE A 185 19.15 10.05 -17.80
CA PHE A 185 19.99 8.89 -17.49
C PHE A 185 20.83 9.07 -16.23
N ASP A 186 20.86 10.28 -15.64
CA ASP A 186 21.52 10.50 -14.36
C ASP A 186 20.68 9.92 -13.21
N GLN A 187 21.26 8.96 -12.49
CA GLN A 187 20.54 8.24 -11.43
C GLN A 187 20.12 9.16 -10.28
N GLN A 188 20.97 10.09 -9.88
CA GLN A 188 20.64 11.00 -8.78
C GLN A 188 19.49 11.93 -9.17
N ARG A 189 19.52 12.46 -10.39
CA ARG A 189 18.44 13.29 -10.90
C ARG A 189 17.12 12.53 -11.03
N ARG A 190 17.16 11.27 -11.45
CA ARG A 190 15.96 10.40 -11.49
C ARG A 190 15.36 10.21 -10.09
N ILE A 191 16.18 10.02 -9.06
CA ILE A 191 15.73 9.93 -7.68
C ILE A 191 15.03 11.23 -7.23
N GLU A 192 15.60 12.37 -7.55
CA GLU A 192 15.04 13.70 -7.23
C GLU A 192 13.69 13.91 -7.90
N ILE A 193 13.58 13.60 -9.19
CA ILE A 193 12.33 13.69 -9.95
C ILE A 193 11.25 12.84 -9.30
N ILE A 194 11.52 11.57 -8.99
CA ILE A 194 10.54 10.69 -8.36
C ILE A 194 10.15 11.19 -6.97
N ARG A 195 11.07 11.72 -6.19
CA ARG A 195 10.75 12.32 -4.88
C ARG A 195 9.85 13.55 -5.01
N GLU A 196 10.07 14.40 -6.01
CA GLU A 196 9.18 15.54 -6.28
C GLU A 196 7.79 15.05 -6.69
N ILE A 197 7.68 14.08 -7.59
CA ILE A 197 6.42 13.44 -7.99
C ILE A 197 5.70 12.86 -6.76
N ASP A 198 6.41 12.12 -5.92
CA ASP A 198 5.87 11.51 -4.70
C ASP A 198 5.31 12.57 -3.73
N GLY A 199 6.01 13.69 -3.58
CA GLY A 199 5.55 14.82 -2.77
C GLY A 199 4.25 15.44 -3.29
N ILE A 200 4.17 15.70 -4.60
CA ILE A 200 2.96 16.26 -5.24
C ILE A 200 1.79 15.29 -5.14
N PHE A 201 2.03 14.00 -5.40
CA PHE A 201 1.00 12.97 -5.30
C PHE A 201 0.50 12.81 -3.86
N SER A 202 1.42 12.78 -2.89
CA SER A 202 1.09 12.70 -1.47
C SER A 202 0.35 13.92 -0.95
N ASP A 203 0.62 15.12 -1.47
CA ASP A 203 -0.14 16.32 -1.11
C ASP A 203 -1.58 16.26 -1.61
N VAL A 204 -1.84 15.74 -2.81
CA VAL A 204 -3.22 15.50 -3.31
C VAL A 204 -3.91 14.41 -2.50
N HIS A 205 -3.15 13.46 -2.01
CA HIS A 205 -3.55 12.34 -1.16
C HIS A 205 -4.73 11.52 -1.69
N PRO A 206 -4.57 10.87 -2.84
CA PRO A 206 -5.61 10.02 -3.40
C PRO A 206 -5.64 8.62 -2.77
N ILE A 207 -4.64 8.29 -1.93
CA ILE A 207 -4.46 7.01 -1.25
C ILE A 207 -4.35 7.26 0.26
N ALA A 208 -5.13 6.54 1.05
CA ALA A 208 -4.84 6.35 2.46
C ALA A 208 -3.79 5.24 2.58
N PHE A 209 -2.52 5.62 2.71
CA PHE A 209 -1.43 4.67 2.87
C PHE A 209 -1.64 3.83 4.15
N SER A 210 -1.42 2.53 4.04
CA SER A 210 -1.57 1.59 5.14
C SER A 210 -0.20 1.14 5.66
N ILE A 211 -0.02 -0.14 5.78
CA ILE A 211 1.17 -0.80 6.32
C ILE A 211 1.75 -1.75 5.28
N ALA A 212 3.05 -1.98 5.31
CA ALA A 212 3.73 -2.92 4.44
C ALA A 212 4.67 -3.83 5.24
N ARG A 213 4.82 -5.06 4.78
CA ARG A 213 5.84 -5.96 5.33
C ARG A 213 7.20 -5.61 4.73
N ASN A 214 8.21 -5.62 5.59
CA ASN A 214 9.61 -5.47 5.19
C ASN A 214 10.31 -6.81 4.95
N TYR A 215 9.54 -7.90 4.87
CA TYR A 215 10.03 -9.26 4.68
C TYR A 215 9.01 -10.10 3.91
N SER A 216 9.49 -11.18 3.29
CA SER A 216 8.66 -12.22 2.68
C SER A 216 8.69 -13.48 3.55
N ARG A 217 7.52 -14.06 3.81
CA ARG A 217 7.42 -15.36 4.49
C ARG A 217 7.40 -16.45 3.44
N MET A 218 8.32 -17.40 3.56
CA MET A 218 8.43 -18.51 2.63
C MET A 218 8.52 -19.83 3.37
N MET A 219 8.01 -20.87 2.71
CA MET A 219 8.10 -22.25 3.18
C MET A 219 8.39 -23.15 1.98
N TRP A 220 9.40 -24.01 2.13
CA TRP A 220 9.80 -24.93 1.06
C TRP A 220 10.35 -26.21 1.64
N TRP A 221 10.34 -27.25 0.83
CA TRP A 221 11.03 -28.51 1.17
C TRP A 221 12.54 -28.36 1.05
N ASP A 222 13.29 -28.82 2.02
CA ASP A 222 14.75 -28.69 2.08
C ASP A 222 15.46 -29.65 1.11
N LYS A 223 15.17 -29.52 -0.16
CA LYS A 223 15.76 -30.24 -1.27
C LYS A 223 16.39 -29.31 -2.32
N PHE A 224 16.52 -28.04 -1.98
CA PHE A 224 17.10 -27.05 -2.88
C PHE A 224 18.37 -26.45 -2.29
N GLY A 225 19.36 -26.27 -3.17
CA GLY A 225 20.49 -25.40 -2.92
C GLY A 225 20.16 -23.99 -3.41
N TYR A 226 20.75 -22.98 -2.78
CA TYR A 226 20.60 -21.58 -3.13
C TYR A 226 21.82 -20.79 -2.69
N PRO A 227 22.11 -19.61 -3.30
CA PRO A 227 23.24 -18.76 -2.89
C PRO A 227 23.00 -18.18 -1.48
N GLU A 228 24.06 -17.71 -0.81
CA GLU A 228 23.95 -17.13 0.55
C GLU A 228 22.93 -16.00 0.64
N TRP A 229 22.83 -15.17 -0.41
CA TRP A 229 21.85 -14.10 -0.48
C TRP A 229 20.43 -14.57 -0.78
N MET A 230 20.20 -15.84 -1.04
CA MET A 230 18.95 -16.56 -1.18
C MET A 230 18.01 -15.98 -2.25
N PHE A 231 17.72 -14.67 -2.19
CA PHE A 231 16.88 -13.91 -3.10
C PHE A 231 17.55 -12.63 -3.54
N SER A 232 17.20 -12.14 -4.74
CA SER A 232 17.65 -10.85 -5.23
C SER A 232 17.24 -9.73 -4.24
N ARG A 233 18.15 -8.78 -4.02
CA ARG A 233 17.87 -7.59 -3.22
C ARG A 233 16.66 -6.79 -3.73
N TYR A 234 16.41 -6.87 -5.01
CA TYR A 234 15.51 -5.96 -5.69
C TYR A 234 14.14 -6.58 -6.01
N VAL A 235 14.05 -7.87 -6.14
CA VAL A 235 12.79 -8.55 -6.44
C VAL A 235 12.23 -9.19 -5.17
N GLY A 236 13.03 -10.03 -4.48
CA GLY A 236 12.67 -10.58 -3.17
C GLY A 236 11.39 -11.41 -3.15
N GLU A 237 10.94 -11.88 -4.30
CA GLU A 237 9.73 -12.67 -4.45
C GLU A 237 10.06 -14.16 -4.60
N TYR A 238 9.15 -15.04 -4.24
CA TYR A 238 9.39 -16.48 -4.26
C TYR A 238 9.72 -17.03 -5.65
N TRP A 239 9.30 -16.37 -6.74
CA TRP A 239 9.70 -16.75 -8.11
C TRP A 239 11.17 -16.51 -8.42
N ASP A 240 11.89 -15.71 -7.64
CA ASP A 240 13.35 -15.62 -7.76
C ASP A 240 14.03 -16.97 -7.56
N SER A 241 13.39 -17.87 -6.79
CA SER A 241 13.87 -19.24 -6.63
C SER A 241 14.00 -19.98 -7.95
N LEU A 242 13.16 -19.67 -8.96
CA LEU A 242 13.22 -20.28 -10.29
C LEU A 242 14.48 -19.90 -11.08
N TYR A 243 15.12 -18.79 -10.73
CA TYR A 243 16.30 -18.27 -11.41
C TYR A 243 17.60 -18.59 -10.70
N TYR A 244 17.57 -18.71 -9.36
CA TYR A 244 18.77 -18.76 -8.53
C TYR A 244 18.91 -20.03 -7.72
N TRP A 245 17.87 -20.83 -7.58
CA TRP A 245 17.91 -22.07 -6.83
C TRP A 245 18.12 -23.26 -7.74
N TRP A 246 18.75 -24.32 -7.20
CA TRP A 246 18.98 -25.57 -7.91
C TRP A 246 18.51 -26.74 -7.10
N TYR A 247 18.19 -27.84 -7.79
CA TYR A 247 17.90 -29.10 -7.11
C TYR A 247 19.20 -29.67 -6.53
N ASP A 248 19.18 -29.98 -5.22
CA ASP A 248 20.29 -30.56 -4.46
C ASP A 248 19.94 -32.00 -4.11
N LYS A 249 20.55 -32.94 -4.80
CA LYS A 249 20.29 -34.38 -4.65
C LYS A 249 20.64 -34.90 -3.25
N GLU A 250 21.67 -34.37 -2.62
CA GLU A 250 22.10 -34.81 -1.28
C GLU A 250 21.09 -34.37 -0.23
N LYS A 251 20.63 -33.13 -0.32
CA LYS A 251 19.55 -32.62 0.55
C LYS A 251 18.26 -33.39 0.35
N ASP A 252 17.87 -33.68 -0.91
CA ASP A 252 16.67 -34.44 -1.21
C ASP A 252 16.72 -35.87 -0.63
N ASN A 253 17.88 -36.54 -0.74
CA ASN A 253 18.06 -37.85 -0.14
C ASN A 253 17.95 -37.79 1.40
N THR A 254 18.60 -36.82 2.03
CA THR A 254 18.53 -36.61 3.49
C THR A 254 17.09 -36.32 3.95
N LEU A 255 16.35 -35.50 3.18
CA LEU A 255 14.95 -35.21 3.44
C LEU A 255 14.07 -36.48 3.35
N LYS A 256 14.26 -37.28 2.30
CA LYS A 256 13.52 -38.54 2.10
C LYS A 256 13.78 -39.53 3.24
N GLU A 257 15.05 -39.72 3.62
CA GLU A 257 15.39 -40.56 4.74
C GLU A 257 14.76 -40.09 6.06
N ALA A 258 14.74 -38.78 6.31
CA ALA A 258 14.11 -38.23 7.48
C ALA A 258 12.60 -38.48 7.50
N ILE A 259 11.92 -38.32 6.37
CA ILE A 259 10.49 -38.62 6.22
C ILE A 259 10.22 -40.12 6.48
N GLU A 260 10.99 -41.01 5.87
CA GLU A 260 10.83 -42.46 6.03
C GLU A 260 11.06 -42.91 7.48
N LYS A 261 12.02 -42.31 8.18
CA LYS A 261 12.35 -42.63 9.59
C LYS A 261 11.45 -41.87 10.59
N GLY A 262 10.59 -40.95 10.14
CA GLY A 262 9.80 -40.09 11.02
C GLY A 262 10.67 -39.16 11.90
N SER A 263 11.88 -38.81 11.43
CA SER A 263 12.82 -37.95 12.14
C SER A 263 12.78 -36.51 11.62
N SER A 264 13.22 -35.56 12.47
CA SER A 264 13.33 -34.15 12.08
C SER A 264 14.72 -33.83 11.52
N LEU A 265 14.76 -32.95 10.54
CA LEU A 265 16.01 -32.33 10.10
C LEU A 265 16.46 -31.24 11.10
N PRO A 266 17.77 -30.89 11.11
CA PRO A 266 18.28 -29.79 11.92
C PRO A 266 17.53 -28.49 11.61
N LEU A 267 17.17 -27.72 12.65
CA LEU A 267 16.55 -26.42 12.49
C LEU A 267 17.53 -25.45 11.82
N LYS A 268 17.03 -24.74 10.82
CA LYS A 268 17.75 -23.65 10.16
C LYS A 268 17.32 -22.30 10.75
N PRO A 269 18.14 -21.24 10.59
CA PRO A 269 17.70 -19.89 10.94
C PRO A 269 16.37 -19.55 10.28
N ILE A 270 15.45 -19.03 11.08
CA ILE A 270 14.13 -18.60 10.59
C ILE A 270 14.27 -17.29 9.78
N ASP A 271 15.15 -16.40 10.27
CA ASP A 271 15.37 -15.09 9.63
C ASP A 271 16.62 -15.12 8.75
N MET A 272 16.45 -14.81 7.48
CA MET A 272 17.53 -14.64 6.51
C MET A 272 17.78 -13.13 6.31
N LYS A 273 18.89 -12.62 6.90
CA LYS A 273 19.22 -11.18 6.95
C LYS A 273 20.42 -10.78 6.07
N TYR A 274 20.72 -11.56 5.04
CA TYR A 274 21.90 -11.31 4.20
C TYR A 274 22.00 -9.85 3.72
N TRP A 275 20.94 -9.31 3.10
CA TRP A 275 20.99 -7.95 2.55
C TRP A 275 21.08 -6.85 3.60
N PRO A 276 20.31 -6.85 4.69
CA PRO A 276 20.53 -5.90 5.79
C PRO A 276 21.96 -5.94 6.34
N ASP A 277 22.50 -7.14 6.55
CA ASP A 277 23.86 -7.32 7.09
C ASP A 277 24.94 -6.88 6.08
N TYR A 278 24.75 -7.18 4.80
CA TYR A 278 25.64 -6.73 3.72
C TYR A 278 25.68 -5.21 3.64
N LEU A 279 24.51 -4.55 3.68
CA LEU A 279 24.41 -3.10 3.58
C LEU A 279 25.02 -2.40 4.78
N SER A 280 24.81 -2.93 5.98
CA SER A 280 25.40 -2.36 7.21
C SER A 280 26.92 -2.40 7.23
N LYS A 281 27.54 -3.32 6.48
CA LYS A 281 28.99 -3.48 6.37
C LYS A 281 29.63 -2.69 5.23
N ASN A 282 28.82 -2.29 4.24
CA ASN A 282 29.28 -1.70 2.97
C ASN A 282 28.65 -0.31 2.68
N SER A 283 28.02 0.32 3.67
CA SER A 283 27.44 1.69 3.60
C SER A 283 28.34 2.76 4.22
#